data_75b8126ea7c479d81a940585f63ffebd
#
_entry.id   75b8126ea7c479d81a940585f63ffebd
#
_cell.length_a   1.000
_cell.length_b   1.000
_cell.length_c   1.000
_cell.angle_alpha   90.00
_cell.angle_beta   90.00
_cell.angle_gamma   90.00
#
_symmetry.space_group_name_H-M   'P 1'
#
loop_
_entity.id
_entity.type
_entity.pdbx_description
1 polymer ?
#
loop_
_entity_poly.entity_id
_entity_poly.type
_entity_poly.pdbx_seq_one_letter_code
_entity_poly.pdbx_strand_id
1 'polypeptide(L)'
;MSRYNQGTLIVSSSPHVLDNTTTSRIMLDVIIALVPAFIMSGVIFGSRAILLTITCVASCIIFEWAFEKVTNKTNTISDLSAVVTGVLLSFNLPSSLPYWMAVIGCFVAIVIVKQLFGGIGQNFANPAITARIVLLVSFATPMTTWPLPNQLMGVTDAVTGPTPLGIMNMGGDAAIPSNIDMFLGFVGGSLGETS
;
A
#
# COMPACT_ATOMS: atom_id res chain seq x y z
N MET A 1 -34.38 -6.86 43.19
CA MET A 1 -34.51 -8.24 42.67
C MET A 1 -34.32 -8.18 41.18
N SER A 2 -33.13 -8.57 40.74
CA SER A 2 -32.77 -8.66 39.32
C SER A 2 -33.46 -9.87 38.71
N ARG A 3 -34.30 -9.63 37.71
CA ARG A 3 -34.91 -10.74 36.93
C ARG A 3 -33.83 -11.34 36.05
N TYR A 4 -33.29 -12.47 36.40
CA TYR A 4 -32.50 -13.31 35.51
C TYR A 4 -33.43 -13.84 34.41
N ASN A 5 -33.33 -13.26 33.20
CA ASN A 5 -33.92 -13.84 32.01
C ASN A 5 -33.18 -15.17 31.72
N GLN A 6 -33.83 -16.28 32.00
CA GLN A 6 -33.34 -17.60 31.64
C GLN A 6 -33.34 -17.71 30.12
N GLY A 7 -32.19 -17.54 29.50
CA GLY A 7 -32.02 -17.74 28.06
C GLY A 7 -30.87 -16.99 27.37
N THR A 8 -30.28 -16.00 28.00
CA THR A 8 -29.19 -15.24 27.41
C THR A 8 -28.06 -14.99 28.39
N LEU A 9 -27.38 -16.05 28.79
CA LEU A 9 -26.08 -15.91 29.43
C LEU A 9 -25.08 -15.59 28.33
N ILE A 10 -24.79 -14.30 28.16
CA ILE A 10 -23.70 -13.85 27.30
C ILE A 10 -22.41 -14.01 28.09
N VAL A 11 -21.64 -15.02 27.78
CA VAL A 11 -20.28 -15.19 28.30
C VAL A 11 -19.37 -14.40 27.37
N SER A 12 -18.92 -13.23 27.80
CA SER A 12 -17.88 -12.46 27.07
C SER A 12 -16.49 -12.92 27.53
N SER A 13 -15.60 -13.10 26.57
CA SER A 13 -14.18 -13.34 26.87
C SER A 13 -13.54 -12.09 27.48
N SER A 14 -12.59 -12.29 28.40
CA SER A 14 -11.78 -11.18 28.93
C SER A 14 -10.85 -10.62 27.83
N PRO A 15 -10.65 -9.27 27.74
CA PRO A 15 -11.14 -8.23 28.64
C PRO A 15 -12.57 -7.82 28.38
N HIS A 16 -13.32 -7.49 29.43
CA HIS A 16 -14.72 -7.05 29.37
C HIS A 16 -14.90 -5.57 29.00
N VAL A 17 -13.83 -4.84 28.82
CA VAL A 17 -13.85 -3.46 28.33
C VAL A 17 -13.87 -3.48 26.82
N LEU A 18 -15.02 -3.13 26.23
CA LEU A 18 -15.22 -3.02 24.79
C LEU A 18 -15.14 -1.55 24.40
N ASP A 19 -14.29 -1.26 23.42
CA ASP A 19 -14.31 0.03 22.73
C ASP A 19 -15.33 -0.03 21.57
N ASN A 20 -16.04 1.07 21.34
CA ASN A 20 -17.04 1.19 20.28
C ASN A 20 -16.41 1.54 18.90
N THR A 21 -15.11 1.42 18.76
CA THR A 21 -14.43 1.66 17.48
C THR A 21 -14.79 0.58 16.47
N THR A 22 -15.26 1.02 15.31
CA THR A 22 -15.56 0.13 14.17
C THR A 22 -14.31 -0.08 13.31
N THR A 23 -14.24 -1.19 12.59
CA THR A 23 -13.16 -1.47 11.63
C THR A 23 -12.98 -0.34 10.62
N SER A 24 -14.09 0.20 10.09
CA SER A 24 -14.08 1.34 9.15
C SER A 24 -13.42 2.59 9.75
N ARG A 25 -13.65 2.86 11.05
CA ARG A 25 -13.02 4.01 11.72
C ARG A 25 -11.52 3.82 11.85
N ILE A 26 -11.09 2.64 12.26
CA ILE A 26 -9.65 2.32 12.35
C ILE A 26 -8.98 2.45 10.96
N MET A 27 -9.61 1.94 9.90
CA MET A 27 -9.07 2.07 8.54
C MET A 27 -9.04 3.52 8.06
N LEU A 28 -10.03 4.33 8.43
CA LEU A 28 -10.05 5.76 8.14
C LEU A 28 -8.89 6.48 8.84
N ASP A 29 -8.65 6.19 10.12
CA ASP A 29 -7.55 6.79 10.88
C ASP A 29 -6.19 6.45 10.26
N VAL A 30 -6.01 5.22 9.76
CA VAL A 30 -4.82 4.82 9.01
C VAL A 30 -4.69 5.62 7.71
N ILE A 31 -5.77 5.80 6.95
CA ILE A 31 -5.74 6.60 5.71
C ILE A 31 -5.33 8.04 6.04
N ILE A 32 -5.91 8.65 7.07
CA ILE A 32 -5.56 10.02 7.51
C ILE A 32 -4.08 10.10 7.88
N ALA A 33 -3.56 9.11 8.61
CA ALA A 33 -2.14 9.06 8.99
C ALA A 33 -1.21 8.92 7.77
N LEU A 34 -1.65 8.32 6.67
CA LEU A 34 -0.88 8.16 5.44
C LEU A 34 -0.96 9.38 4.50
N VAL A 35 -1.89 10.33 4.73
CA VAL A 35 -2.03 11.52 3.89
C VAL A 35 -0.75 12.36 3.80
N PRO A 36 -0.01 12.64 4.89
CA PRO A 36 1.24 13.39 4.78
C PRO A 36 2.27 12.71 3.87
N ALA A 37 2.44 11.38 4.00
CA ALA A 37 3.33 10.60 3.15
C ALA A 37 2.88 10.62 1.68
N PHE A 38 1.57 10.56 1.41
CA PHE A 38 1.02 10.69 0.06
C PHE A 38 1.31 12.06 -0.56
N ILE A 39 1.15 13.14 0.19
CA ILE A 39 1.47 14.50 -0.27
C ILE A 39 2.96 14.60 -0.59
N MET A 40 3.83 14.12 0.32
CA MET A 40 5.28 14.17 0.11
C MET A 40 5.71 13.30 -1.09
N SER A 41 5.12 12.14 -1.30
CA SER A 41 5.40 11.33 -2.50
C SER A 41 5.06 12.08 -3.79
N GLY A 42 3.95 12.85 -3.79
CA GLY A 42 3.57 13.72 -4.91
C GLY A 42 4.55 14.87 -5.12
N VAL A 43 5.07 15.45 -4.04
CA VAL A 43 6.07 16.53 -4.10
C VAL A 43 7.42 15.99 -4.63
N ILE A 44 7.86 14.84 -4.17
CA ILE A 44 9.17 14.27 -4.52
C ILE A 44 9.17 13.63 -5.91
N PHE A 45 8.16 12.82 -6.23
CA PHE A 45 8.09 12.03 -7.47
C PHE A 45 7.12 12.58 -8.52
N GLY A 46 6.42 13.67 -8.21
CA GLY A 46 5.53 14.35 -9.13
C GLY A 46 4.18 13.67 -9.37
N SER A 47 3.48 14.13 -10.41
CA SER A 47 2.12 13.71 -10.74
C SER A 47 1.99 12.22 -11.04
N ARG A 48 3.05 11.58 -11.53
CA ARG A 48 3.04 10.14 -11.84
C ARG A 48 2.85 9.28 -10.59
N ALA A 49 3.44 9.67 -9.45
CA ALA A 49 3.24 9.00 -8.17
C ALA A 49 1.79 9.07 -7.71
N ILE A 50 1.18 10.25 -7.86
CA ILE A 50 -0.24 10.47 -7.52
C ILE A 50 -1.14 9.60 -8.39
N LEU A 51 -0.90 9.58 -9.71
CA LEU A 51 -1.67 8.76 -10.64
C LEU A 51 -1.50 7.26 -10.36
N LEU A 52 -0.30 6.80 -10.02
CA LEU A 52 -0.04 5.41 -9.66
C LEU A 52 -0.84 5.03 -8.40
N THR A 53 -0.83 5.86 -7.37
CA THR A 53 -1.58 5.61 -6.13
C THR A 53 -3.09 5.59 -6.40
N ILE A 54 -3.61 6.53 -7.18
CA ILE A 54 -5.03 6.54 -7.57
C ILE A 54 -5.39 5.27 -8.35
N THR A 55 -4.54 4.84 -9.27
CA THR A 55 -4.74 3.62 -10.05
C THR A 55 -4.76 2.39 -9.15
N CYS A 56 -3.84 2.27 -8.19
CA CYS A 56 -3.82 1.17 -7.23
C CYS A 56 -5.10 1.14 -6.37
N VAL A 57 -5.49 2.28 -5.81
CA VAL A 57 -6.71 2.37 -4.98
C VAL A 57 -7.95 2.02 -5.78
N ALA A 58 -8.12 2.61 -6.97
CA ALA A 58 -9.28 2.33 -7.83
C ALA A 58 -9.34 0.84 -8.23
N SER A 59 -8.20 0.26 -8.61
CA SER A 59 -8.11 -1.16 -8.99
C SER A 59 -8.44 -2.07 -7.82
N CYS A 60 -7.95 -1.77 -6.61
CA CYS A 60 -8.26 -2.55 -5.41
C CYS A 60 -9.76 -2.54 -5.10
N ILE A 61 -10.42 -1.38 -5.18
CA ILE A 61 -11.87 -1.25 -4.96
C ILE A 61 -12.65 -2.04 -6.02
N ILE A 62 -12.26 -1.92 -7.29
CA ILE A 62 -12.92 -2.62 -8.40
C ILE A 62 -12.80 -4.13 -8.24
N PHE A 63 -11.61 -4.65 -7.91
CA PHE A 63 -11.39 -6.08 -7.72
C PHE A 63 -12.15 -6.62 -6.51
N GLU A 64 -12.22 -5.88 -5.40
CA GLU A 64 -13.01 -6.28 -4.25
C GLU A 64 -14.49 -6.35 -4.60
N TRP A 65 -15.04 -5.29 -5.21
CA TRP A 65 -16.42 -5.28 -5.65
C TRP A 65 -16.75 -6.40 -6.64
N ALA A 66 -15.88 -6.62 -7.64
CA ALA A 66 -16.09 -7.66 -8.64
C ALA A 66 -16.09 -9.07 -8.00
N PHE A 67 -15.16 -9.32 -7.10
CA PHE A 67 -15.07 -10.60 -6.40
C PHE A 67 -16.30 -10.87 -5.53
N GLU A 68 -16.74 -9.88 -4.74
CA GLU A 68 -17.92 -9.99 -3.89
C GLU A 68 -19.19 -10.23 -4.71
N LYS A 69 -19.32 -9.53 -5.84
CA LYS A 69 -20.44 -9.71 -6.75
C LYS A 69 -20.48 -11.12 -7.37
N VAL A 70 -19.32 -11.64 -7.79
CA VAL A 70 -19.21 -13.00 -8.36
C VAL A 70 -19.49 -14.08 -7.33
N THR A 71 -19.02 -13.88 -6.10
CA THR A 71 -19.16 -14.87 -5.02
C THR A 71 -20.44 -14.70 -4.18
N ASN A 72 -21.30 -13.72 -4.51
CA ASN A 72 -22.49 -13.36 -3.75
C ASN A 72 -22.23 -13.13 -2.26
N LYS A 73 -21.06 -12.59 -1.92
CA LYS A 73 -20.73 -12.17 -0.55
C LYS A 73 -21.33 -10.82 -0.21
N THR A 74 -21.46 -10.55 1.08
CA THR A 74 -21.87 -9.24 1.58
C THR A 74 -20.84 -8.19 1.19
N ASN A 75 -21.31 -7.00 0.78
CA ASN A 75 -20.44 -5.91 0.36
C ASN A 75 -19.64 -5.36 1.55
N THR A 76 -18.30 -5.45 1.51
CA THR A 76 -17.38 -4.98 2.53
C THR A 76 -16.60 -3.73 2.12
N ILE A 77 -16.87 -3.14 0.96
CA ILE A 77 -16.16 -1.95 0.45
C ILE A 77 -16.21 -0.77 1.44
N SER A 78 -17.30 -0.67 2.21
CA SER A 78 -17.51 0.38 3.21
C SER A 78 -16.52 0.33 4.39
N ASP A 79 -15.78 -0.76 4.56
CA ASP A 79 -14.77 -0.88 5.62
C ASP A 79 -13.44 -0.20 5.29
N LEU A 80 -13.28 0.34 4.06
CA LEU A 80 -12.11 1.07 3.56
C LEU A 80 -10.81 0.26 3.48
N SER A 81 -10.85 -1.04 3.71
CA SER A 81 -9.66 -1.89 3.72
C SER A 81 -9.01 -2.05 2.34
N ALA A 82 -9.81 -2.03 1.26
CA ALA A 82 -9.29 -2.03 -0.11
C ALA A 82 -8.50 -0.75 -0.40
N VAL A 83 -9.00 0.40 0.11
CA VAL A 83 -8.32 1.70 -0.02
C VAL A 83 -6.97 1.65 0.68
N VAL A 84 -6.94 1.20 1.95
CA VAL A 84 -5.69 1.05 2.71
C VAL A 84 -4.71 0.12 1.98
N THR A 85 -5.18 -1.03 1.49
CA THR A 85 -4.34 -1.98 0.76
C THR A 85 -3.77 -1.35 -0.51
N GLY A 86 -4.57 -0.60 -1.26
CA GLY A 86 -4.14 0.09 -2.48
C GLY A 86 -3.09 1.17 -2.21
N VAL A 87 -3.27 1.98 -1.16
CA VAL A 87 -2.30 3.00 -0.74
C VAL A 87 -0.99 2.34 -0.28
N LEU A 88 -1.06 1.34 0.60
CA LEU A 88 0.12 0.63 1.09
C LEU A 88 0.87 -0.08 -0.03
N LEU A 89 0.15 -0.68 -0.99
CA LEU A 89 0.80 -1.29 -2.15
C LEU A 89 1.51 -0.22 -2.99
N SER A 90 0.84 0.90 -3.31
CA SER A 90 1.45 1.96 -4.13
C SER A 90 2.72 2.52 -3.49
N PHE A 91 2.76 2.68 -2.16
CA PHE A 91 3.93 3.16 -1.43
C PHE A 91 5.13 2.19 -1.51
N ASN A 92 4.86 0.93 -1.78
CA ASN A 92 5.88 -0.09 -1.97
C ASN A 92 6.36 -0.23 -3.42
N LEU A 93 5.82 0.55 -4.36
CA LEU A 93 6.17 0.48 -5.77
C LEU A 93 7.07 1.66 -6.18
N PRO A 94 7.92 1.48 -7.21
CA PRO A 94 8.63 2.60 -7.82
C PRO A 94 7.65 3.48 -8.64
N SER A 95 7.85 4.79 -8.63
CA SER A 95 6.98 5.74 -9.37
C SER A 95 7.04 5.55 -10.90
N SER A 96 8.10 4.93 -11.40
CA SER A 96 8.30 4.61 -12.83
C SER A 96 7.51 3.40 -13.30
N LEU A 97 6.93 2.60 -12.38
CA LEU A 97 6.25 1.35 -12.72
C LEU A 97 5.08 1.60 -13.71
N PRO A 98 4.96 0.81 -14.79
CA PRO A 98 3.79 0.87 -15.67
C PRO A 98 2.51 0.54 -14.91
N TYR A 99 1.44 1.30 -15.16
CA TYR A 99 0.16 1.16 -14.43
C TYR A 99 -0.46 -0.24 -14.55
N TRP A 100 -0.32 -0.90 -15.70
CA TRP A 100 -0.86 -2.25 -15.89
C TRP A 100 -0.20 -3.30 -14.97
N MET A 101 1.10 -3.15 -14.67
CA MET A 101 1.77 -4.02 -13.69
C MET A 101 1.23 -3.77 -12.28
N ALA A 102 1.01 -2.51 -11.92
CA ALA A 102 0.38 -2.18 -10.64
C ALA A 102 -1.02 -2.78 -10.50
N VAL A 103 -1.81 -2.78 -11.59
CA VAL A 103 -3.14 -3.43 -11.62
C VAL A 103 -3.04 -4.93 -11.37
N ILE A 104 -2.03 -5.62 -11.94
CA ILE A 104 -1.78 -7.05 -11.64
C ILE A 104 -1.45 -7.23 -10.15
N GLY A 105 -0.62 -6.36 -9.58
CA GLY A 105 -0.33 -6.37 -8.15
C GLY A 105 -1.59 -6.20 -7.29
N CYS A 106 -2.47 -5.28 -7.66
CA CYS A 106 -3.75 -5.07 -6.97
C CYS A 106 -4.66 -6.30 -7.05
N PHE A 107 -4.69 -6.98 -8.20
CA PHE A 107 -5.42 -8.24 -8.34
C PHE A 107 -4.88 -9.31 -7.38
N VAL A 108 -3.57 -9.49 -7.32
CA VAL A 108 -2.95 -10.45 -6.39
C VAL A 108 -3.27 -10.07 -4.94
N ALA A 109 -3.12 -8.80 -4.56
CA ALA A 109 -3.38 -8.33 -3.20
C ALA A 109 -4.82 -8.59 -2.76
N ILE A 110 -5.78 -8.17 -3.57
CA ILE A 110 -7.20 -8.21 -3.19
C ILE A 110 -7.82 -9.58 -3.44
N VAL A 111 -7.68 -10.14 -4.64
CA VAL A 111 -8.38 -11.38 -4.98
C VAL A 111 -7.68 -12.57 -4.33
N ILE A 112 -6.38 -12.73 -4.57
CA ILE A 112 -5.67 -13.94 -4.14
C ILE A 112 -5.39 -13.92 -2.64
N VAL A 113 -4.83 -12.83 -2.11
CA VAL A 113 -4.37 -12.82 -0.70
C VAL A 113 -5.47 -12.46 0.27
N LYS A 114 -6.37 -11.51 -0.09
CA LYS A 114 -7.41 -11.04 0.84
C LYS A 114 -8.71 -11.82 0.69
N GLN A 115 -9.33 -11.83 -0.47
CA GLN A 115 -10.70 -12.29 -0.65
C GLN A 115 -10.86 -13.83 -0.69
N LEU A 116 -9.89 -14.55 -1.26
CA LEU A 116 -9.93 -16.02 -1.28
C LEU A 116 -9.83 -16.64 0.12
N PHE A 117 -9.16 -15.97 1.04
CA PHE A 117 -8.99 -16.45 2.42
C PHE A 117 -10.08 -15.95 3.40
N GLY A 118 -11.06 -15.18 2.92
CA GLY A 118 -12.22 -14.79 3.73
C GLY A 118 -12.31 -13.28 4.06
N GLY A 119 -11.38 -12.46 3.64
CA GLY A 119 -11.39 -11.01 3.86
C GLY A 119 -10.51 -10.56 5.03
N ILE A 120 -10.86 -9.42 5.66
CA ILE A 120 -10.08 -8.82 6.74
C ILE A 120 -9.90 -9.79 7.91
N GLY A 121 -8.67 -9.88 8.41
CA GLY A 121 -8.33 -10.66 9.59
C GLY A 121 -8.14 -12.16 9.35
N GLN A 122 -8.45 -12.66 8.15
CA GLN A 122 -8.27 -14.07 7.78
C GLN A 122 -7.14 -14.29 6.77
N ASN A 123 -6.40 -13.24 6.44
CA ASN A 123 -5.30 -13.32 5.49
C ASN A 123 -4.12 -14.07 6.10
N PHE A 124 -3.50 -14.98 5.33
CA PHE A 124 -2.29 -15.68 5.75
C PHE A 124 -1.03 -14.78 5.74
N ALA A 125 -1.08 -13.68 4.98
CA ALA A 125 0.01 -12.72 4.85
C ALA A 125 -0.53 -11.31 4.56
N ASN A 126 0.33 -10.29 4.68
CA ASN A 126 -0.04 -8.93 4.34
C ASN A 126 -0.27 -8.81 2.81
N PRO A 127 -1.47 -8.39 2.36
CA PRO A 127 -1.81 -8.34 0.94
C PRO A 127 -0.88 -7.45 0.10
N ALA A 128 -0.54 -6.26 0.62
CA ALA A 128 0.32 -5.31 -0.10
C ALA A 128 1.75 -5.84 -0.26
N ILE A 129 2.32 -6.41 0.80
CA ILE A 129 3.68 -6.96 0.77
C ILE A 129 3.75 -8.19 -0.14
N THR A 130 2.77 -9.09 -0.05
CA THR A 130 2.73 -10.28 -0.92
C THR A 130 2.62 -9.91 -2.39
N ALA A 131 1.78 -8.94 -2.72
CA ALA A 131 1.68 -8.42 -4.08
C ALA A 131 3.01 -7.80 -4.57
N ARG A 132 3.71 -7.04 -3.72
CA ARG A 132 5.05 -6.53 -4.02
C ARG A 132 6.04 -7.65 -4.35
N ILE A 133 6.06 -8.72 -3.55
CA ILE A 133 6.94 -9.87 -3.78
C ILE A 133 6.61 -10.55 -5.12
N VAL A 134 5.33 -10.77 -5.41
CA VAL A 134 4.91 -11.35 -6.70
C VAL A 134 5.34 -10.47 -7.87
N LEU A 135 5.15 -9.15 -7.78
CA LEU A 135 5.59 -8.21 -8.81
C LEU A 135 7.13 -8.22 -8.95
N LEU A 136 7.87 -8.28 -7.85
CA LEU A 136 9.33 -8.32 -7.86
C LEU A 136 9.86 -9.57 -8.56
N VAL A 137 9.26 -10.73 -8.30
CA VAL A 137 9.66 -12.00 -8.94
C VAL A 137 9.25 -12.03 -10.41
N SER A 138 8.07 -11.49 -10.75
CA SER A 138 7.54 -11.52 -12.12
C SER A 138 8.15 -10.43 -13.02
N PHE A 139 8.44 -9.26 -12.47
CA PHE A 139 8.88 -8.06 -13.19
C PHE A 139 10.07 -7.40 -12.50
N ALA A 140 11.17 -8.17 -12.30
CA ALA A 140 12.32 -7.72 -11.52
C ALA A 140 12.89 -6.38 -11.99
N THR A 141 13.12 -6.21 -13.30
CA THR A 141 13.72 -4.97 -13.84
C THR A 141 12.89 -3.71 -13.53
N PRO A 142 11.58 -3.61 -13.85
CA PRO A 142 10.79 -2.45 -13.49
C PRO A 142 10.66 -2.21 -11.98
N MET A 143 10.68 -3.28 -11.19
CA MET A 143 10.55 -3.21 -9.73
C MET A 143 11.84 -2.77 -9.01
N THR A 144 12.99 -2.90 -9.65
CA THR A 144 14.30 -2.49 -9.09
C THR A 144 14.86 -1.23 -9.73
N THR A 145 14.12 -0.61 -10.65
CA THR A 145 14.51 0.63 -11.31
C THR A 145 13.92 1.81 -10.55
N TRP A 146 14.78 2.55 -9.86
CA TRP A 146 14.36 3.64 -9.00
C TRP A 146 14.53 4.98 -9.69
N PRO A 147 13.46 5.77 -9.91
CA PRO A 147 13.57 7.12 -10.43
C PRO A 147 14.18 8.04 -9.37
N LEU A 148 15.04 8.96 -9.82
CA LEU A 148 15.57 10.01 -8.96
C LEU A 148 14.51 11.08 -8.69
N PRO A 149 14.49 11.67 -7.48
CA PRO A 149 13.60 12.77 -7.15
C PRO A 149 13.91 14.03 -7.98
N ASN A 150 13.02 15.01 -8.01
CA ASN A 150 13.07 16.26 -8.78
C ASN A 150 12.46 16.22 -10.20
N GLN A 151 11.57 15.31 -10.51
CA GLN A 151 10.84 15.34 -11.78
C GLN A 151 9.55 16.19 -11.72
N LEU A 152 9.43 17.07 -10.75
CA LEU A 152 8.26 17.94 -10.55
C LEU A 152 8.01 18.91 -11.72
N MET A 153 8.99 19.18 -12.53
CA MET A 153 8.91 20.14 -13.64
C MET A 153 9.02 19.45 -15.00
N GLY A 154 8.16 18.46 -15.25
CA GLY A 154 7.66 18.19 -16.60
C GLY A 154 8.67 17.99 -17.73
N VAL A 155 9.87 17.56 -17.48
CA VAL A 155 10.84 17.33 -18.55
C VAL A 155 11.26 15.87 -18.55
N THR A 156 10.71 15.17 -19.53
CA THR A 156 11.36 14.11 -20.33
C THR A 156 12.51 13.36 -19.68
N ASP A 157 12.36 12.06 -19.68
CA ASP A 157 13.32 11.04 -19.26
C ASP A 157 13.49 10.92 -17.74
N ALA A 158 12.80 9.90 -17.22
CA ALA A 158 13.02 9.44 -15.86
C ALA A 158 14.47 8.99 -15.71
N VAL A 159 15.33 9.88 -15.20
CA VAL A 159 16.68 9.50 -14.84
C VAL A 159 16.58 8.54 -13.67
N THR A 160 17.03 7.32 -13.87
CA THR A 160 17.07 6.28 -12.85
C THR A 160 18.46 6.20 -12.26
N GLY A 161 18.54 5.97 -10.97
CA GLY A 161 19.81 5.80 -10.28
C GLY A 161 19.78 4.66 -9.28
N PRO A 162 20.93 4.15 -8.86
CA PRO A 162 21.00 3.19 -7.79
C PRO A 162 20.54 3.84 -6.47
N THR A 163 19.98 3.03 -5.58
CA THR A 163 19.71 3.48 -4.21
C THR A 163 21.02 3.76 -3.46
N PRO A 164 21.03 4.56 -2.38
CA PRO A 164 22.25 4.82 -1.60
C PRO A 164 22.96 3.52 -1.18
N LEU A 165 22.18 2.51 -0.78
CA LEU A 165 22.73 1.20 -0.45
C LEU A 165 23.30 0.46 -1.69
N GLY A 166 22.67 0.63 -2.85
CA GLY A 166 23.16 0.11 -4.12
C GLY A 166 24.51 0.71 -4.51
N ILE A 167 24.69 2.02 -4.29
CA ILE A 167 25.98 2.72 -4.50
C ILE A 167 27.07 2.14 -3.60
N MET A 168 26.76 1.95 -2.31
CA MET A 168 27.70 1.36 -1.35
C MET A 168 28.10 -0.07 -1.73
N ASN A 169 27.15 -0.89 -2.23
CA ASN A 169 27.43 -2.25 -2.63
C ASN A 169 28.25 -2.38 -3.93
N MET A 170 28.12 -1.42 -4.83
CA MET A 170 28.88 -1.43 -6.10
C MET A 170 30.36 -1.09 -5.91
N GLY A 171 30.75 -0.58 -4.72
CA GLY A 171 32.16 -0.28 -4.39
C GLY A 171 32.84 0.74 -5.32
N GLY A 172 32.04 1.55 -6.04
CA GLY A 172 32.52 2.51 -7.02
C GLY A 172 32.71 3.90 -6.43
N ASP A 173 33.45 4.76 -7.15
CA ASP A 173 33.66 6.19 -6.85
C ASP A 173 32.40 7.07 -6.99
N ALA A 174 31.21 6.46 -7.10
CA ALA A 174 29.97 7.20 -7.15
C ALA A 174 29.72 7.89 -5.80
N ALA A 175 29.55 9.21 -5.84
CA ALA A 175 29.33 10.00 -4.64
C ALA A 175 28.07 9.55 -3.91
N ILE A 176 28.21 9.12 -2.67
CA ILE A 176 27.08 8.80 -1.79
C ILE A 176 26.31 10.11 -1.53
N PRO A 177 24.96 10.11 -1.63
CA PRO A 177 24.16 11.29 -1.32
C PRO A 177 24.46 11.83 0.07
N SER A 178 24.29 13.13 0.28
CA SER A 178 24.52 13.73 1.59
C SER A 178 23.51 13.19 2.62
N ASN A 179 23.89 13.16 3.89
CA ASN A 179 22.99 12.73 4.98
C ASN A 179 21.69 13.57 5.03
N ILE A 180 21.77 14.84 4.61
CA ILE A 180 20.62 15.73 4.56
C ILE A 180 19.69 15.33 3.41
N ASP A 181 20.21 14.98 2.24
CA ASP A 181 19.42 14.52 1.10
C ASP A 181 18.74 13.17 1.41
N MET A 182 19.45 12.28 2.10
CA MET A 182 18.87 11.01 2.57
C MET A 182 17.76 11.23 3.61
N PHE A 183 17.93 12.18 4.53
CA PHE A 183 16.92 12.51 5.53
C PHE A 183 15.69 13.20 4.92
N LEU A 184 15.88 14.08 3.94
CA LEU A 184 14.80 14.76 3.25
C LEU A 184 14.11 13.91 2.17
N GLY A 185 14.67 12.74 1.83
CA GLY A 185 14.10 11.83 0.84
C GLY A 185 14.43 12.16 -0.62
N PHE A 186 15.44 13.02 -0.87
CA PHE A 186 15.90 13.32 -2.24
C PHE A 186 16.81 12.22 -2.79
N VAL A 187 16.41 10.98 -2.63
CA VAL A 187 17.14 9.77 -3.08
C VAL A 187 16.21 8.84 -3.84
N GLY A 188 16.77 8.02 -4.72
CA GLY A 188 15.99 7.01 -5.44
C GLY A 188 15.47 5.93 -4.50
N GLY A 189 14.18 5.60 -4.60
CA GLY A 189 13.53 4.59 -3.76
C GLY A 189 12.06 4.37 -4.10
N SER A 190 11.37 3.59 -3.28
CA SER A 190 9.93 3.41 -3.38
C SER A 190 9.19 4.67 -2.91
N LEU A 191 7.91 4.83 -3.31
CA LEU A 191 7.12 6.04 -3.05
C LEU A 191 6.98 6.39 -1.56
N GLY A 192 6.99 5.39 -0.68
CA GLY A 192 6.79 5.57 0.75
C GLY A 192 8.03 5.35 1.62
N GLU A 193 9.20 5.04 1.03
CA GLU A 193 10.40 4.64 1.78
C GLU A 193 11.62 5.54 1.51
N THR A 194 11.43 6.72 0.95
CA THR A 194 12.54 7.62 0.60
C THR A 194 12.94 8.59 1.70
N SER A 195 12.10 8.75 2.72
CA SER A 195 12.33 9.68 3.84
C SER A 195 12.11 8.99 5.16
#